data_1ac569770344360280f20347a3fdf886
#
_entry.id   1ac569770344360280f20347a3fdf886
#
_cell.length_a   1.000
_cell.length_b   1.000
_cell.length_c   1.000
_cell.angle_alpha   90.00
_cell.angle_beta   90.00
_cell.angle_gamma   90.00
#
_symmetry.space_group_name_H-M   'P 1'
#
loop_
_entity.id
_entity.type
_entity.pdbx_description
1 polymer ?
#
loop_
_entity_poly.entity_id
_entity_poly.type
_entity_poly.pdbx_seq_one_letter_code
_entity_poly.pdbx_strand_id
1 'polypeptide(L)'
;MISFNTYRLKNGLRLLHYYDKNTQMVALNLLYDVGSKDENPKATGLAHLFEHLMFTGSKNAPNFDAPLQAAGGSSNAWTSVDMTNYYETLPAQNVETAFWLESDRLRYLNLTDESIDTQKSVVIEEFKQRCLNVPYGDLYHFCNDLAYKVHPYRWPTIGLTVDDIKNASYEDIKSFFAQHYAVNNLILCVSGHIEFEKAVALTEKWFGDFAPANIPVRNLAQEPVQTEQRILSVKREVPQNMLTMMYHMCGRRDADYQVCDMLSDVLSNGMSSRFYRNVLVKSGLFTELDASVSGTYDPGLFIVRARLTDGVSFAKAKEAIDAELADFLRTGATAYEIEKCANKYESTQLFDMLTYEKKGVKLCQYELLGDAADINKEVGKYRCITQDRLMNVAKNLLNPDNCSILYYGPDA
;
A
#
# COMPACT_ATOMS: atom_id res chain seq x y z
N MET A 1 -7.94 0.41 22.83
CA MET A 1 -7.90 1.82 22.39
C MET A 1 -6.47 2.30 22.51
N ILE A 2 -5.93 2.93 21.44
CA ILE A 2 -4.59 3.52 21.42
C ILE A 2 -4.72 4.97 21.88
N SER A 3 -4.00 5.33 22.96
CA SER A 3 -3.84 6.71 23.40
C SER A 3 -2.55 7.26 22.79
N PHE A 4 -2.61 8.41 22.16
CA PHE A 4 -1.48 9.06 21.52
C PHE A 4 -1.62 10.58 21.66
N ASN A 5 -0.51 11.28 21.49
CA ASN A 5 -0.47 12.74 21.50
C ASN A 5 -0.22 13.26 20.08
N THR A 6 -0.65 14.50 19.82
CA THR A 6 -0.42 15.20 18.55
C THR A 6 0.21 16.55 18.81
N TYR A 7 1.08 16.98 17.90
CA TYR A 7 1.64 18.32 17.89
C TYR A 7 1.87 18.77 16.44
N ARG A 8 1.67 20.05 16.15
CA ARG A 8 1.92 20.60 14.83
C ARG A 8 2.91 21.73 14.91
N LEU A 9 4.02 21.60 14.19
CA LEU A 9 5.05 22.64 14.10
C LEU A 9 4.51 23.83 13.29
N LYS A 10 5.11 25.00 13.47
CA LYS A 10 4.77 26.23 12.73
C LYS A 10 4.95 26.08 11.21
N ASN A 11 5.89 25.25 10.77
CA ASN A 11 6.16 24.96 9.36
C ASN A 11 5.23 23.90 8.75
N GLY A 12 4.26 23.41 9.53
CA GLY A 12 3.23 22.48 9.06
C GLY A 12 3.50 21.00 9.30
N LEU A 13 4.71 20.62 9.78
CA LEU A 13 5.00 19.23 10.14
C LEU A 13 4.01 18.74 11.20
N ARG A 14 3.46 17.55 10.97
CA ARG A 14 2.53 16.88 11.89
C ARG A 14 3.30 15.82 12.68
N LEU A 15 3.37 16.01 14.00
CA LEU A 15 3.96 15.03 14.92
C LEU A 15 2.86 14.25 15.62
N LEU A 16 2.95 12.92 15.54
CA LEU A 16 2.21 11.96 16.35
C LEU A 16 3.15 11.31 17.35
N HIS A 17 2.66 10.99 18.54
CA HIS A 17 3.48 10.39 19.56
C HIS A 17 2.72 9.29 20.30
N TYR A 18 3.33 8.10 20.38
CA TYR A 18 2.82 6.97 21.16
C TYR A 18 3.86 6.53 22.20
N TYR A 19 3.53 6.64 23.48
CA TYR A 19 4.38 6.20 24.57
C TYR A 19 4.17 4.72 24.89
N ASP A 20 5.25 3.95 24.94
CA ASP A 20 5.23 2.55 25.39
C ASP A 20 6.28 2.34 26.47
N LYS A 21 5.81 2.18 27.72
CA LYS A 21 6.67 1.96 28.90
C LYS A 21 7.30 0.56 28.96
N ASN A 22 6.81 -0.39 28.14
CA ASN A 22 7.24 -1.79 28.22
C ASN A 22 8.42 -2.10 27.31
N THR A 23 8.92 -1.13 26.55
CA THR A 23 10.11 -1.25 25.70
C THR A 23 11.18 -0.27 26.15
N GLN A 24 12.43 -0.50 25.77
CA GLN A 24 13.54 0.46 25.85
C GLN A 24 13.92 1.01 24.47
N MET A 25 13.10 0.70 23.46
CA MET A 25 13.31 1.09 22.08
C MET A 25 12.38 2.22 21.68
N VAL A 26 12.76 2.95 20.63
CA VAL A 26 11.94 3.97 19.97
C VAL A 26 11.95 3.70 18.48
N ALA A 27 10.83 3.94 17.83
CA ALA A 27 10.75 4.04 16.38
C ALA A 27 10.40 5.48 15.96
N LEU A 28 11.14 5.99 14.98
CA LEU A 28 10.74 7.12 14.16
C LEU A 28 10.10 6.59 12.89
N ASN A 29 8.93 7.10 12.55
CA ASN A 29 8.22 6.77 11.32
C ASN A 29 7.89 8.05 10.56
N LEU A 30 8.42 8.17 9.36
CA LEU A 30 8.26 9.33 8.48
C LEU A 30 7.42 8.92 7.28
N LEU A 31 6.18 9.37 7.24
CA LEU A 31 5.27 9.11 6.12
C LEU A 31 5.11 10.38 5.29
N TYR A 32 5.57 10.33 4.04
CA TYR A 32 5.37 11.38 3.05
C TYR A 32 4.11 11.10 2.24
N ASP A 33 3.26 12.13 2.08
CA ASP A 33 2.06 12.09 1.26
C ASP A 33 2.42 12.18 -0.23
N VAL A 34 3.15 11.17 -0.71
CA VAL A 34 3.58 11.00 -2.10
C VAL A 34 3.75 9.52 -2.42
N GLY A 35 3.17 9.09 -3.53
CA GLY A 35 3.30 7.72 -4.04
C GLY A 35 3.37 7.72 -5.57
N SER A 36 3.31 6.54 -6.18
CA SER A 36 3.41 6.47 -7.65
C SER A 36 2.25 7.15 -8.38
N LYS A 37 1.12 7.38 -7.73
CA LYS A 37 0.01 8.17 -8.32
C LYS A 37 0.36 9.64 -8.60
N ASP A 38 1.40 10.16 -7.95
CA ASP A 38 1.85 11.55 -8.10
C ASP A 38 2.88 11.72 -9.24
N GLU A 39 3.22 10.63 -9.91
CA GLU A 39 4.19 10.62 -10.99
C GLU A 39 3.63 11.15 -12.32
N ASN A 40 4.53 11.64 -13.17
CA ASN A 40 4.18 11.92 -14.54
C ASN A 40 3.99 10.60 -15.31
N PRO A 41 2.88 10.42 -16.07
CA PRO A 41 2.64 9.21 -16.86
C PRO A 41 3.75 8.87 -17.89
N LYS A 42 4.63 9.83 -18.18
CA LYS A 42 5.78 9.66 -19.10
C LYS A 42 7.11 9.34 -18.39
N ALA A 43 7.08 9.29 -17.04
CA ALA A 43 8.25 9.03 -16.21
C ALA A 43 7.78 8.32 -14.93
N THR A 44 7.37 7.06 -15.06
CA THR A 44 6.86 6.25 -13.96
C THR A 44 7.98 5.57 -13.19
N GLY A 45 7.75 5.22 -11.92
CA GLY A 45 8.75 4.59 -11.03
C GLY A 45 9.58 5.57 -10.22
N LEU A 46 9.31 6.89 -10.28
CA LEU A 46 10.07 7.90 -9.53
C LEU A 46 9.88 7.79 -8.02
N ALA A 47 8.67 7.52 -7.55
CA ALA A 47 8.41 7.39 -6.12
C ALA A 47 9.23 6.23 -5.50
N HIS A 48 9.30 5.10 -6.20
CA HIS A 48 10.14 3.97 -5.80
C HIS A 48 11.64 4.26 -5.93
N LEU A 49 12.04 4.96 -7.00
CA LEU A 49 13.44 5.40 -7.13
C LEU A 49 13.84 6.30 -5.96
N PHE A 50 12.95 7.18 -5.47
CA PHE A 50 13.22 8.00 -4.29
C PHE A 50 13.32 7.20 -3.00
N GLU A 51 12.58 6.10 -2.85
CA GLU A 51 12.81 5.18 -1.73
C GLU A 51 14.29 4.77 -1.67
N HIS A 52 14.89 4.42 -2.80
CA HIS A 52 16.32 4.07 -2.88
C HIS A 52 17.24 5.28 -2.71
N LEU A 53 16.94 6.39 -3.36
CA LEU A 53 17.77 7.60 -3.32
C LEU A 53 17.91 8.16 -1.89
N MET A 54 16.89 8.02 -1.05
CA MET A 54 16.94 8.47 0.35
C MET A 54 18.01 7.73 1.20
N PHE A 55 18.52 6.60 0.75
CA PHE A 55 19.60 5.86 1.42
C PHE A 55 21.00 6.10 0.82
N THR A 56 21.12 6.98 -0.18
CA THR A 56 22.44 7.30 -0.80
C THR A 56 23.35 8.14 0.10
N GLY A 57 22.87 8.51 1.29
CA GLY A 57 23.56 9.39 2.21
C GLY A 57 23.25 10.87 2.00
N SER A 58 23.81 11.68 2.86
CA SER A 58 23.64 13.13 2.88
C SER A 58 24.96 13.82 3.17
N LYS A 59 24.96 15.14 3.17
CA LYS A 59 26.20 15.94 3.33
C LYS A 59 26.97 15.60 4.61
N ASN A 60 26.27 15.43 5.74
CA ASN A 60 26.92 15.17 7.05
C ASN A 60 26.89 13.69 7.43
N ALA A 61 26.12 12.86 6.71
CA ALA A 61 26.08 11.42 6.85
C ALA A 61 26.21 10.74 5.46
N PRO A 62 27.43 10.70 4.88
CA PRO A 62 27.65 10.11 3.55
C PRO A 62 27.28 8.64 3.45
N ASN A 63 27.24 7.95 4.59
CA ASN A 63 26.68 6.61 4.74
C ASN A 63 25.61 6.69 5.82
N PHE A 64 24.35 6.52 5.41
CA PHE A 64 23.19 6.62 6.32
C PHE A 64 23.18 5.51 7.38
N ASP A 65 23.54 4.28 7.00
CA ASP A 65 23.45 3.10 7.87
C ASP A 65 24.52 3.08 8.95
N ALA A 66 25.72 3.55 8.67
CA ALA A 66 26.85 3.41 9.59
C ALA A 66 26.60 4.09 10.96
N PRO A 67 26.18 5.37 11.06
CA PRO A 67 25.87 5.99 12.36
C PRO A 67 24.61 5.38 13.00
N LEU A 68 23.63 4.94 12.23
CA LEU A 68 22.43 4.29 12.75
C LEU A 68 22.77 2.94 13.39
N GLN A 69 23.56 2.11 12.72
CA GLN A 69 24.03 0.83 13.26
C GLN A 69 24.94 1.01 14.50
N ALA A 70 25.81 2.04 14.50
CA ALA A 70 26.63 2.37 15.65
C ALA A 70 25.77 2.80 16.86
N ALA A 71 24.61 3.40 16.62
CA ALA A 71 23.62 3.73 17.64
C ALA A 71 22.73 2.53 18.06
N GLY A 72 22.95 1.34 17.48
CA GLY A 72 22.15 0.12 17.71
C GLY A 72 20.81 0.13 17.00
N GLY A 73 20.68 0.90 15.92
CA GLY A 73 19.45 1.05 15.17
C GLY A 73 19.43 0.24 13.86
N SER A 74 18.24 0.14 13.30
CA SER A 74 17.96 -0.40 11.97
C SER A 74 16.92 0.47 11.28
N SER A 75 16.92 0.48 9.95
CA SER A 75 16.01 1.24 9.11
C SER A 75 15.39 0.36 8.03
N ASN A 76 14.25 0.80 7.53
CA ASN A 76 13.66 0.27 6.30
C ASN A 76 12.70 1.32 5.69
N ALA A 77 12.24 1.05 4.47
CA ALA A 77 11.28 1.88 3.77
C ALA A 77 10.34 1.03 2.91
N TRP A 78 9.26 1.62 2.46
CA TRP A 78 8.37 1.07 1.44
C TRP A 78 7.61 2.18 0.74
N THR A 79 7.29 1.93 -0.54
CA THR A 79 6.50 2.81 -1.38
C THR A 79 5.23 2.12 -1.83
N SER A 80 4.13 2.84 -1.80
CA SER A 80 2.86 2.42 -2.38
C SER A 80 2.41 3.40 -3.48
N VAL A 81 1.25 3.13 -4.05
CA VAL A 81 0.64 4.07 -5.00
C VAL A 81 0.25 5.39 -4.33
N ASP A 82 0.03 5.41 -3.02
CA ASP A 82 -0.52 6.54 -2.27
C ASP A 82 0.49 7.29 -1.42
N MET A 83 1.52 6.61 -0.92
CA MET A 83 2.45 7.17 0.07
C MET A 83 3.80 6.47 0.05
N THR A 84 4.82 7.15 0.56
CA THR A 84 6.16 6.59 0.82
C THR A 84 6.49 6.73 2.29
N ASN A 85 6.97 5.65 2.90
CA ASN A 85 7.21 5.56 4.33
C ASN A 85 8.64 5.10 4.63
N TYR A 86 9.31 5.81 5.53
CA TYR A 86 10.62 5.48 6.07
C TYR A 86 10.49 5.27 7.57
N TYR A 87 11.26 4.37 8.13
CA TYR A 87 11.26 4.20 9.58
C TYR A 87 12.59 3.66 10.10
N GLU A 88 12.95 4.10 11.29
CA GLU A 88 14.08 3.65 12.06
C GLU A 88 13.62 3.12 13.41
N THR A 89 14.31 2.09 13.90
CA THR A 89 14.16 1.59 15.26
C THR A 89 15.52 1.57 15.95
N LEU A 90 15.58 2.09 17.16
CA LEU A 90 16.85 2.17 17.92
C LEU A 90 16.58 2.29 19.42
N PRO A 91 17.61 2.05 20.29
CA PRO A 91 17.50 2.29 21.72
C PRO A 91 17.11 3.75 22.03
N ALA A 92 16.20 3.93 22.98
CA ALA A 92 15.63 5.24 23.34
C ALA A 92 16.67 6.29 23.76
N GLN A 93 17.79 5.86 24.33
CA GLN A 93 18.91 6.72 24.70
C GLN A 93 19.61 7.36 23.50
N ASN A 94 19.56 6.69 22.34
CA ASN A 94 20.23 7.09 21.10
C ASN A 94 19.26 7.69 20.08
N VAL A 95 17.99 7.94 20.45
CA VAL A 95 16.91 8.37 19.54
C VAL A 95 17.27 9.61 18.72
N GLU A 96 18.07 10.51 19.26
CA GLU A 96 18.46 11.75 18.58
C GLU A 96 19.29 11.49 17.30
N THR A 97 19.97 10.33 17.20
CA THR A 97 20.67 9.92 15.98
C THR A 97 19.71 9.80 14.80
N ALA A 98 18.53 9.21 15.00
CA ALA A 98 17.53 9.10 13.92
C ALA A 98 16.98 10.49 13.53
N PHE A 99 16.66 11.37 14.47
CA PHE A 99 16.27 12.75 14.17
C PHE A 99 17.30 13.50 13.35
N TRP A 100 18.57 13.36 13.73
CA TRP A 100 19.68 13.96 12.99
C TRP A 100 19.75 13.41 11.55
N LEU A 101 19.78 12.09 11.39
CA LEU A 101 19.90 11.45 10.08
C LEU A 101 18.75 11.84 9.15
N GLU A 102 17.52 11.81 9.66
CA GLU A 102 16.31 12.15 8.90
C GLU A 102 16.29 13.63 8.49
N SER A 103 16.62 14.53 9.39
CA SER A 103 16.68 15.96 9.07
C SER A 103 17.82 16.29 8.12
N ASP A 104 18.97 15.60 8.22
CA ASP A 104 20.11 15.82 7.33
C ASP A 104 19.82 15.35 5.92
N ARG A 105 19.24 14.14 5.75
CA ARG A 105 18.88 13.67 4.41
C ARG A 105 17.75 14.48 3.78
N LEU A 106 16.79 14.97 4.55
CA LEU A 106 15.75 15.86 4.02
C LEU A 106 16.33 17.18 3.52
N ARG A 107 17.37 17.72 4.16
CA ARG A 107 18.00 19.01 3.84
C ARG A 107 19.09 18.90 2.79
N TYR A 108 19.87 17.83 2.84
CA TYR A 108 21.14 17.72 2.12
C TYR A 108 21.32 16.34 1.46
N LEU A 109 20.22 15.77 0.97
CA LEU A 109 20.27 14.48 0.26
C LEU A 109 21.31 14.50 -0.85
N ASN A 110 22.10 13.45 -0.98
CA ASN A 110 23.13 13.31 -2.01
C ASN A 110 22.53 13.01 -3.38
N LEU A 111 21.93 14.01 -4.02
CA LEU A 111 21.35 13.94 -5.37
C LEU A 111 22.35 14.40 -6.43
N THR A 112 23.52 13.74 -6.51
CA THR A 112 24.48 13.91 -7.61
C THR A 112 24.08 13.04 -8.80
N ASP A 113 24.54 13.42 -10.00
CA ASP A 113 24.28 12.64 -11.20
C ASP A 113 24.78 11.19 -11.05
N GLU A 114 25.93 10.99 -10.39
CA GLU A 114 26.51 9.67 -10.11
C GLU A 114 25.62 8.85 -9.16
N SER A 115 25.11 9.44 -8.06
CA SER A 115 24.22 8.74 -7.13
C SER A 115 22.90 8.37 -7.78
N ILE A 116 22.36 9.25 -8.63
CA ILE A 116 21.13 9.02 -9.40
C ILE A 116 21.33 7.86 -10.39
N ASP A 117 22.40 7.88 -11.19
CA ASP A 117 22.68 6.82 -12.16
C ASP A 117 22.92 5.46 -11.49
N THR A 118 23.57 5.46 -10.34
CA THR A 118 23.77 4.25 -9.53
C THR A 118 22.42 3.68 -9.09
N GLN A 119 21.53 4.50 -8.51
CA GLN A 119 20.23 4.02 -8.04
C GLN A 119 19.28 3.66 -9.19
N LYS A 120 19.31 4.38 -10.31
CA LYS A 120 18.60 3.96 -11.52
C LYS A 120 19.01 2.54 -11.93
N SER A 121 20.30 2.25 -11.93
CA SER A 121 20.82 0.94 -12.28
C SER A 121 20.33 -0.15 -11.31
N VAL A 122 20.32 0.13 -10.00
CA VAL A 122 19.79 -0.78 -8.97
C VAL A 122 18.30 -1.05 -9.19
N VAL A 123 17.49 -0.01 -9.36
CA VAL A 123 16.03 -0.15 -9.57
C VAL A 123 15.72 -0.86 -10.90
N ILE A 124 16.50 -0.63 -11.96
CA ILE A 124 16.37 -1.36 -13.24
C ILE A 124 16.63 -2.86 -13.04
N GLU A 125 17.67 -3.23 -12.30
CA GLU A 125 17.93 -4.65 -12.01
C GLU A 125 16.84 -5.26 -11.13
N GLU A 126 16.32 -4.52 -10.17
CA GLU A 126 15.17 -4.94 -9.37
C GLU A 126 13.91 -5.15 -10.23
N PHE A 127 13.63 -4.22 -11.15
CA PHE A 127 12.54 -4.37 -12.12
C PHE A 127 12.68 -5.66 -12.93
N LYS A 128 13.88 -5.92 -13.48
CA LYS A 128 14.14 -7.16 -14.21
C LYS A 128 13.92 -8.40 -13.34
N GLN A 129 14.42 -8.38 -12.11
CA GLN A 129 14.28 -9.50 -11.18
C GLN A 129 12.83 -9.75 -10.78
N ARG A 130 12.07 -8.68 -10.49
CA ARG A 130 10.69 -8.80 -9.98
C ARG A 130 9.64 -8.96 -11.07
N CYS A 131 9.87 -8.34 -12.24
CA CYS A 131 8.85 -8.26 -13.28
C CYS A 131 9.16 -9.12 -14.51
N LEU A 132 10.44 -9.33 -14.89
CA LEU A 132 10.79 -10.00 -16.14
C LEU A 132 11.34 -11.41 -15.94
N ASN A 133 12.09 -11.66 -14.87
CA ASN A 133 12.85 -12.89 -14.69
C ASN A 133 12.16 -13.92 -13.77
N VAL A 134 10.95 -13.64 -13.31
CA VAL A 134 10.16 -14.56 -12.46
C VAL A 134 8.81 -14.86 -13.09
N PRO A 135 8.29 -16.08 -12.94
CA PRO A 135 6.93 -16.39 -13.38
C PRO A 135 5.92 -15.44 -12.75
N TYR A 136 4.95 -14.97 -13.53
CA TYR A 136 3.90 -14.04 -13.13
C TYR A 136 4.40 -12.62 -12.72
N GLY A 137 5.66 -12.28 -12.95
CA GLY A 137 6.24 -11.00 -12.51
C GLY A 137 5.58 -9.77 -13.13
N ASP A 138 5.13 -9.85 -14.38
CA ASP A 138 4.44 -8.76 -15.10
C ASP A 138 2.90 -8.80 -14.98
N LEU A 139 2.36 -9.72 -14.18
CA LEU A 139 0.90 -9.91 -14.02
C LEU A 139 0.18 -8.61 -13.64
N TYR A 140 0.71 -7.90 -12.64
CA TYR A 140 0.08 -6.67 -12.15
C TYR A 140 0.13 -5.52 -13.16
N HIS A 141 1.13 -5.48 -14.06
CA HIS A 141 1.16 -4.51 -15.16
C HIS A 141 -0.06 -4.67 -16.07
N PHE A 142 -0.38 -5.91 -16.45
CA PHE A 142 -1.57 -6.20 -17.25
C PHE A 142 -2.87 -5.99 -16.48
N CYS A 143 -2.92 -6.37 -15.20
CA CYS A 143 -4.09 -6.15 -14.37
C CYS A 143 -4.44 -4.67 -14.27
N ASN A 144 -3.46 -3.84 -13.94
CA ASN A 144 -3.68 -2.41 -13.74
C ASN A 144 -4.02 -1.70 -15.06
N ASP A 145 -3.33 -2.00 -16.16
CA ASP A 145 -3.61 -1.41 -17.48
C ASP A 145 -4.98 -1.82 -18.03
N LEU A 146 -5.42 -3.06 -17.74
CA LEU A 146 -6.75 -3.53 -18.13
C LEU A 146 -7.85 -2.84 -17.32
N ALA A 147 -7.67 -2.71 -16.01
CA ALA A 147 -8.65 -2.14 -15.10
C ALA A 147 -8.74 -0.60 -15.25
N TYR A 148 -7.61 0.10 -15.21
CA TYR A 148 -7.58 1.56 -15.26
C TYR A 148 -7.24 2.08 -16.65
N LYS A 149 -7.98 3.11 -17.12
CA LYS A 149 -7.74 3.76 -18.41
C LYS A 149 -7.09 5.12 -18.28
N VAL A 150 -7.42 5.87 -17.23
CA VAL A 150 -6.94 7.23 -17.01
C VAL A 150 -6.35 7.48 -15.63
N HIS A 151 -6.82 6.76 -14.60
CA HIS A 151 -6.34 6.96 -13.23
C HIS A 151 -4.88 6.50 -13.08
N PRO A 152 -4.02 7.21 -12.32
CA PRO A 152 -2.62 6.84 -12.10
C PRO A 152 -2.38 5.47 -11.46
N TYR A 153 -3.36 4.82 -10.86
CA TYR A 153 -3.23 3.43 -10.42
C TYR A 153 -3.01 2.42 -11.56
N ARG A 154 -3.04 2.92 -12.79
CA ARG A 154 -2.73 2.14 -13.99
C ARG A 154 -1.30 1.60 -14.00
N TRP A 155 -0.36 2.29 -13.37
CA TRP A 155 1.03 1.80 -13.28
C TRP A 155 1.40 1.36 -11.87
N PRO A 156 2.19 0.27 -11.74
CA PRO A 156 2.74 -0.17 -10.47
C PRO A 156 3.82 0.78 -9.97
N THR A 157 4.08 0.75 -8.65
CA THR A 157 5.09 1.60 -7.99
C THR A 157 6.49 1.47 -8.57
N ILE A 158 6.85 0.29 -9.08
CA ILE A 158 8.16 0.05 -9.71
C ILE A 158 8.30 0.71 -11.10
N GLY A 159 7.20 1.26 -11.64
CA GLY A 159 7.14 1.86 -12.97
C GLY A 159 6.54 0.93 -14.03
N LEU A 160 6.16 1.49 -15.19
CA LEU A 160 5.62 0.72 -16.31
C LEU A 160 6.71 -0.03 -17.06
N THR A 161 7.84 0.61 -17.31
CA THR A 161 8.91 0.04 -18.12
C THR A 161 10.30 0.41 -17.57
N VAL A 162 11.28 -0.41 -17.92
CA VAL A 162 12.70 -0.10 -17.65
C VAL A 162 13.10 1.24 -18.27
N ASP A 163 12.56 1.56 -19.44
CA ASP A 163 12.89 2.78 -20.16
C ASP A 163 12.38 4.03 -19.45
N ASP A 164 11.26 3.96 -18.73
CA ASP A 164 10.76 5.08 -17.92
C ASP A 164 11.79 5.49 -16.85
N ILE A 165 12.33 4.50 -16.14
CA ILE A 165 13.35 4.72 -15.11
C ILE A 165 14.66 5.20 -15.74
N LYS A 166 15.09 4.54 -16.82
CA LYS A 166 16.33 4.86 -17.52
C LYS A 166 16.35 6.28 -18.07
N ASN A 167 15.24 6.70 -18.68
CA ASN A 167 15.13 7.99 -19.37
C ASN A 167 14.64 9.14 -18.47
N ALA A 168 14.29 8.86 -17.21
CA ALA A 168 13.97 9.92 -16.25
C ALA A 168 15.12 10.93 -16.16
N SER A 169 14.85 12.21 -16.40
CA SER A 169 15.89 13.23 -16.38
C SER A 169 16.31 13.58 -14.95
N TYR A 170 17.54 14.07 -14.79
CA TYR A 170 18.00 14.57 -13.49
C TYR A 170 17.14 15.73 -12.97
N GLU A 171 16.59 16.54 -13.88
CA GLU A 171 15.71 17.65 -13.54
C GLU A 171 14.37 17.15 -13.02
N ASP A 172 13.75 16.14 -13.67
CA ASP A 172 12.51 15.53 -13.21
C ASP A 172 12.70 14.95 -11.80
N ILE A 173 13.80 14.24 -11.56
CA ILE A 173 14.12 13.64 -10.26
C ILE A 173 14.29 14.73 -9.20
N LYS A 174 15.09 15.76 -9.42
CA LYS A 174 15.29 16.87 -8.49
C LYS A 174 14.01 17.66 -8.23
N SER A 175 13.19 17.84 -9.29
CA SER A 175 11.89 18.51 -9.19
C SER A 175 10.90 17.70 -8.34
N PHE A 176 10.84 16.39 -8.54
CA PHE A 176 9.98 15.49 -7.76
C PHE A 176 10.32 15.55 -6.25
N PHE A 177 11.61 15.52 -5.91
CA PHE A 177 12.05 15.71 -4.52
C PHE A 177 11.60 17.05 -3.96
N ALA A 178 11.91 18.14 -4.65
CA ALA A 178 11.58 19.49 -4.20
C ALA A 178 10.07 19.73 -4.02
N GLN A 179 9.24 19.04 -4.81
CA GLN A 179 7.79 19.17 -4.76
C GLN A 179 7.14 18.36 -3.65
N HIS A 180 7.69 17.20 -3.32
CA HIS A 180 7.00 16.23 -2.47
C HIS A 180 7.69 15.95 -1.13
N TYR A 181 9.03 16.05 -1.07
CA TYR A 181 9.79 15.78 0.15
C TYR A 181 9.99 17.08 0.96
N ALA A 182 8.95 17.46 1.69
CA ALA A 182 8.92 18.67 2.50
C ALA A 182 8.25 18.42 3.84
N VAL A 183 8.62 19.22 4.85
CA VAL A 183 8.12 19.08 6.23
C VAL A 183 6.60 19.21 6.34
N ASN A 184 5.96 20.04 5.52
CA ASN A 184 4.51 20.19 5.50
C ASN A 184 3.78 19.11 4.70
N ASN A 185 4.53 18.22 4.02
CA ASN A 185 4.03 16.99 3.37
C ASN A 185 4.38 15.72 4.18
N LEU A 186 4.97 15.91 5.37
CA LEU A 186 5.46 14.85 6.23
C LEU A 186 4.53 14.67 7.45
N ILE A 187 4.25 13.42 7.79
CA ILE A 187 3.71 12.99 9.07
C ILE A 187 4.82 12.22 9.77
N LEU A 188 5.27 12.74 10.92
CA LEU A 188 6.26 12.09 11.76
C LEU A 188 5.55 11.44 12.94
N CYS A 189 5.78 10.14 13.15
CA CYS A 189 5.35 9.49 14.39
C CYS A 189 6.56 9.01 15.17
N VAL A 190 6.64 9.42 16.44
CA VAL A 190 7.65 8.94 17.38
C VAL A 190 6.96 8.01 18.38
N SER A 191 7.33 6.74 18.37
CA SER A 191 6.65 5.70 19.13
C SER A 191 7.64 4.86 19.94
N GLY A 192 7.29 4.51 21.19
CA GLY A 192 8.13 3.72 22.08
C GLY A 192 8.46 4.41 23.38
N HIS A 193 9.66 4.19 23.93
CA HIS A 193 10.07 4.69 25.23
C HIS A 193 10.67 6.09 25.18
N ILE A 194 9.82 7.06 24.92
CA ILE A 194 10.20 8.49 24.88
C ILE A 194 9.03 9.33 25.37
N GLU A 195 9.28 10.30 26.25
CA GLU A 195 8.26 11.22 26.73
C GLU A 195 7.86 12.23 25.64
N PHE A 196 6.59 12.67 25.69
CA PHE A 196 6.03 13.56 24.67
C PHE A 196 6.81 14.88 24.54
N GLU A 197 7.12 15.50 25.66
CA GLU A 197 7.87 16.76 25.71
C GLU A 197 9.25 16.63 25.06
N LYS A 198 9.91 15.48 25.26
CA LYS A 198 11.21 15.19 24.63
C LYS A 198 11.05 14.97 23.13
N ALA A 199 10.00 14.25 22.69
CA ALA A 199 9.70 14.06 21.26
C ALA A 199 9.43 15.41 20.59
N VAL A 200 8.64 16.31 21.20
CA VAL A 200 8.38 17.67 20.69
C VAL A 200 9.68 18.46 20.60
N ALA A 201 10.49 18.47 21.68
CA ALA A 201 11.74 19.23 21.71
C ALA A 201 12.75 18.78 20.65
N LEU A 202 12.86 17.46 20.41
CA LEU A 202 13.71 16.94 19.34
C LEU A 202 13.16 17.26 17.95
N THR A 203 11.84 17.18 17.77
CA THR A 203 11.21 17.54 16.49
C THR A 203 11.42 19.03 16.19
N GLU A 204 11.21 19.92 17.15
CA GLU A 204 11.49 21.35 16.98
C GLU A 204 12.97 21.62 16.71
N LYS A 205 13.89 20.94 17.42
CA LYS A 205 15.34 21.10 17.23
C LYS A 205 15.78 20.74 15.82
N TRP A 206 15.31 19.62 15.28
CA TRP A 206 15.83 19.06 14.04
C TRP A 206 15.03 19.45 12.79
N PHE A 207 13.73 19.75 12.95
CA PHE A 207 12.83 20.06 11.82
C PHE A 207 12.21 21.48 11.92
N GLY A 208 12.35 22.18 13.03
CA GLY A 208 11.64 23.44 13.26
C GLY A 208 12.07 24.61 12.35
N ASP A 209 13.29 24.62 11.87
CA ASP A 209 13.85 25.66 10.99
C ASP A 209 13.66 25.40 9.47
N PHE A 210 13.04 24.27 9.11
CA PHE A 210 12.70 24.03 7.71
C PHE A 210 11.57 24.94 7.24
N ALA A 211 11.73 25.52 6.07
CA ALA A 211 10.65 26.23 5.41
C ALA A 211 9.63 25.24 4.82
N PRO A 212 8.32 25.54 4.90
CA PRO A 212 7.33 24.75 4.18
C PRO A 212 7.48 24.92 2.67
N ALA A 213 7.24 23.86 1.89
CA ALA A 213 7.21 23.93 0.44
C ALA A 213 5.79 24.23 -0.07
N ASN A 214 5.71 24.67 -1.33
CA ASN A 214 4.43 24.76 -2.02
C ASN A 214 4.09 23.38 -2.62
N ILE A 215 3.36 22.58 -1.85
CA ILE A 215 2.95 21.24 -2.28
C ILE A 215 1.93 21.35 -3.41
N PRO A 216 2.14 20.68 -4.56
CA PRO A 216 1.19 20.71 -5.65
C PRO A 216 -0.19 20.19 -5.22
N VAL A 217 -1.24 20.90 -5.63
CA VAL A 217 -2.62 20.40 -5.46
C VAL A 217 -2.82 19.22 -6.41
N ARG A 218 -3.17 18.07 -5.86
CA ARG A 218 -3.47 16.88 -6.66
C ARG A 218 -4.70 17.11 -7.52
N ASN A 219 -4.55 16.90 -8.80
CA ASN A 219 -5.65 16.89 -9.79
C ASN A 219 -5.57 15.59 -10.59
N LEU A 220 -5.89 14.47 -9.91
CA LEU A 220 -5.83 13.15 -10.52
C LEU A 220 -7.02 12.95 -11.47
N ALA A 221 -6.73 12.36 -12.63
CA ALA A 221 -7.78 11.97 -13.56
C ALA A 221 -8.71 10.94 -12.89
N GLN A 222 -10.01 11.21 -12.95
CA GLN A 222 -11.00 10.28 -12.40
C GLN A 222 -11.22 9.13 -13.37
N GLU A 223 -11.11 7.88 -12.87
CA GLU A 223 -11.42 6.72 -13.71
C GLU A 223 -12.92 6.73 -14.04
N PRO A 224 -13.28 6.63 -15.34
CA PRO A 224 -14.70 6.56 -15.73
C PRO A 224 -15.34 5.27 -15.24
N VAL A 225 -16.63 5.33 -14.95
CA VAL A 225 -17.42 4.14 -14.59
C VAL A 225 -17.31 3.12 -15.72
N GLN A 226 -16.95 1.90 -15.39
CA GLN A 226 -16.91 0.81 -16.35
C GLN A 226 -18.33 0.31 -16.62
N THR A 227 -18.73 0.27 -17.90
CA THR A 227 -20.08 -0.07 -18.35
C THR A 227 -20.13 -1.32 -19.22
N GLU A 228 -18.97 -1.96 -19.44
CA GLU A 228 -18.86 -3.20 -20.18
C GLU A 228 -17.69 -4.04 -19.64
N GLN A 229 -17.82 -5.34 -19.76
CA GLN A 229 -16.76 -6.27 -19.37
C GLN A 229 -15.53 -6.09 -20.27
N ARG A 230 -14.34 -6.00 -19.66
CA ARG A 230 -13.06 -5.95 -20.37
C ARG A 230 -12.36 -7.30 -20.25
N ILE A 231 -11.79 -7.77 -21.34
CA ILE A 231 -11.11 -9.08 -21.38
C ILE A 231 -9.75 -8.92 -22.04
N LEU A 232 -8.73 -9.51 -21.43
CA LEU A 232 -7.38 -9.60 -21.98
C LEU A 232 -6.84 -11.02 -21.82
N SER A 233 -6.24 -11.55 -22.88
CA SER A 233 -5.49 -12.81 -22.85
C SER A 233 -4.01 -12.53 -23.04
N VAL A 234 -3.18 -13.03 -22.15
CA VAL A 234 -1.72 -12.84 -22.17
C VAL A 234 -1.03 -14.18 -22.11
N LYS A 235 -0.43 -14.57 -23.23
CA LYS A 235 0.34 -15.82 -23.30
C LYS A 235 1.70 -15.65 -22.64
N ARG A 236 2.01 -16.50 -21.66
CA ARG A 236 3.29 -16.54 -20.94
C ARG A 236 3.67 -17.98 -20.61
N GLU A 237 4.96 -18.25 -20.65
CA GLU A 237 5.53 -19.54 -20.20
C GLU A 237 5.64 -19.52 -18.66
N VAL A 238 4.56 -19.87 -17.99
CA VAL A 238 4.47 -19.98 -16.53
C VAL A 238 3.96 -21.37 -16.15
N PRO A 239 4.21 -21.83 -14.89
CA PRO A 239 3.85 -23.19 -14.48
C PRO A 239 2.36 -23.54 -14.63
N GLN A 240 1.47 -22.57 -14.35
CA GLN A 240 0.03 -22.78 -14.35
C GLN A 240 -0.71 -21.58 -14.94
N ASN A 241 -1.88 -21.81 -15.52
CA ASN A 241 -2.77 -20.74 -15.94
C ASN A 241 -3.29 -19.95 -14.72
N MET A 242 -3.40 -18.63 -14.85
CA MET A 242 -3.96 -17.74 -13.83
C MET A 242 -5.12 -16.94 -14.42
N LEU A 243 -6.26 -16.99 -13.76
CA LEU A 243 -7.44 -16.18 -14.02
C LEU A 243 -7.53 -15.08 -12.97
N THR A 244 -7.60 -13.82 -13.39
CA THR A 244 -7.81 -12.68 -12.50
C THR A 244 -9.05 -11.91 -12.94
N MET A 245 -10.01 -11.72 -12.03
CA MET A 245 -11.21 -10.92 -12.23
C MET A 245 -11.14 -9.70 -11.31
N MET A 246 -11.25 -8.51 -11.86
CA MET A 246 -11.09 -7.24 -11.14
C MET A 246 -12.36 -6.41 -11.30
N TYR A 247 -12.86 -5.90 -10.19
CA TYR A 247 -14.04 -5.05 -10.14
C TYR A 247 -13.66 -3.70 -9.52
N HIS A 248 -14.02 -2.59 -10.15
CA HIS A 248 -13.84 -1.27 -9.53
C HIS A 248 -14.66 -1.16 -8.25
N MET A 249 -14.02 -0.67 -7.20
CA MET A 249 -14.63 -0.44 -5.89
C MET A 249 -14.30 0.95 -5.37
N CYS A 250 -14.97 1.36 -4.33
CA CYS A 250 -14.70 2.62 -3.62
C CYS A 250 -13.29 2.65 -3.00
N GLY A 251 -12.80 3.85 -2.74
CA GLY A 251 -11.53 4.07 -2.06
C GLY A 251 -11.63 3.92 -0.55
N ARG A 252 -10.48 3.91 0.12
CA ARG A 252 -10.40 3.68 1.58
C ARG A 252 -11.05 4.79 2.42
N ARG A 253 -11.27 5.98 1.84
CA ARG A 253 -11.97 7.09 2.50
C ARG A 253 -13.49 6.94 2.49
N ASP A 254 -14.02 6.04 1.67
CA ASP A 254 -15.45 5.84 1.51
C ASP A 254 -16.04 4.96 2.61
N ALA A 255 -17.31 5.20 2.92
CA ALA A 255 -18.02 4.48 3.96
C ALA A 255 -18.21 2.98 3.65
N ASP A 256 -18.22 2.59 2.37
CA ASP A 256 -18.43 1.20 1.94
C ASP A 256 -17.13 0.41 1.79
N TYR A 257 -15.96 1.03 2.05
CA TYR A 257 -14.67 0.33 1.94
C TYR A 257 -14.62 -0.92 2.84
N GLN A 258 -14.97 -0.79 4.11
CA GLN A 258 -14.96 -1.91 5.06
C GLN A 258 -15.97 -3.01 4.69
N VAL A 259 -17.03 -2.63 3.96
CA VAL A 259 -18.02 -3.59 3.46
C VAL A 259 -17.44 -4.41 2.31
N CYS A 260 -16.72 -3.77 1.38
CA CYS A 260 -16.00 -4.46 0.30
C CYS A 260 -14.90 -5.38 0.85
N ASP A 261 -14.14 -4.91 1.84
CA ASP A 261 -13.11 -5.72 2.50
C ASP A 261 -13.73 -6.93 3.22
N MET A 262 -14.81 -6.75 3.99
CA MET A 262 -15.54 -7.86 4.60
C MET A 262 -16.11 -8.84 3.57
N LEU A 263 -16.56 -8.36 2.40
CA LEU A 263 -17.01 -9.22 1.31
C LEU A 263 -15.88 -10.14 0.84
N SER A 264 -14.66 -9.62 0.68
CA SER A 264 -13.51 -10.44 0.31
C SER A 264 -13.22 -11.51 1.36
N ASP A 265 -13.34 -11.17 2.64
CA ASP A 265 -13.15 -12.11 3.75
C ASP A 265 -14.22 -13.21 3.80
N VAL A 266 -15.49 -12.90 3.55
CA VAL A 266 -16.57 -13.89 3.46
C VAL A 266 -16.30 -14.86 2.31
N LEU A 267 -15.85 -14.35 1.17
CA LEU A 267 -15.58 -15.17 -0.01
C LEU A 267 -14.32 -16.03 0.13
N SER A 268 -13.20 -15.49 0.66
CA SER A 268 -11.92 -16.23 0.55
C SER A 268 -11.09 -16.34 1.82
N ASN A 269 -11.41 -15.65 2.92
CA ASN A 269 -10.49 -15.60 4.04
C ASN A 269 -10.60 -16.81 4.99
N GLY A 270 -9.68 -17.77 4.82
CA GLY A 270 -9.54 -18.98 5.64
C GLY A 270 -10.38 -20.17 5.16
N MET A 271 -10.13 -21.33 5.77
CA MET A 271 -10.72 -22.62 5.36
C MET A 271 -12.24 -22.71 5.51
N SER A 272 -12.87 -21.80 6.23
CA SER A 272 -14.33 -21.71 6.38
C SER A 272 -14.99 -20.73 5.42
N SER A 273 -14.22 -20.10 4.52
CA SER A 273 -14.73 -19.19 3.50
C SER A 273 -15.44 -19.93 2.36
N ARG A 274 -16.23 -19.20 1.60
CA ARG A 274 -17.06 -19.80 0.54
C ARG A 274 -16.23 -20.37 -0.59
N PHE A 275 -15.27 -19.65 -1.12
CA PHE A 275 -14.38 -20.14 -2.20
C PHE A 275 -13.61 -21.38 -1.74
N TYR A 276 -13.09 -21.39 -0.53
CA TYR A 276 -12.38 -22.55 -0.03
C TYR A 276 -13.28 -23.78 0.06
N ARG A 277 -14.42 -23.67 0.74
CA ARG A 277 -15.33 -24.83 1.01
C ARG A 277 -16.09 -25.30 -0.21
N ASN A 278 -16.58 -24.37 -1.01
CA ASN A 278 -17.53 -24.69 -2.08
C ASN A 278 -16.84 -24.90 -3.42
N VAL A 279 -15.71 -24.21 -3.68
CA VAL A 279 -15.03 -24.24 -4.96
C VAL A 279 -13.69 -24.96 -4.85
N LEU A 280 -12.73 -24.45 -4.09
CA LEU A 280 -11.36 -24.95 -4.07
C LEU A 280 -11.28 -26.43 -3.68
N VAL A 281 -11.88 -26.81 -2.54
CA VAL A 281 -11.83 -28.19 -2.03
C VAL A 281 -12.68 -29.16 -2.85
N LYS A 282 -13.86 -28.73 -3.33
CA LYS A 282 -14.81 -29.62 -3.99
C LYS A 282 -14.55 -29.85 -5.46
N SER A 283 -14.03 -28.83 -6.17
CA SER A 283 -13.96 -28.90 -7.63
C SER A 283 -12.69 -29.54 -8.18
N GLY A 284 -11.57 -29.40 -7.45
CA GLY A 284 -10.24 -29.76 -7.93
C GLY A 284 -9.75 -28.93 -9.14
N LEU A 285 -10.44 -27.82 -9.45
CA LEU A 285 -10.11 -26.96 -10.59
C LEU A 285 -8.99 -25.97 -10.31
N PHE A 286 -8.71 -25.72 -9.04
CA PHE A 286 -7.81 -24.65 -8.61
C PHE A 286 -6.77 -25.17 -7.63
N THR A 287 -5.55 -24.66 -7.72
CA THR A 287 -4.52 -24.80 -6.69
C THR A 287 -4.58 -23.63 -5.70
N GLU A 288 -5.04 -22.47 -6.17
CA GLU A 288 -5.30 -21.27 -5.35
C GLU A 288 -6.55 -20.56 -5.86
N LEU A 289 -7.35 -20.02 -4.93
CA LEU A 289 -8.50 -19.16 -5.23
C LEU A 289 -8.69 -18.20 -4.06
N ASP A 290 -8.50 -16.91 -4.33
CA ASP A 290 -8.64 -15.86 -3.33
C ASP A 290 -9.46 -14.66 -3.84
N ALA A 291 -9.98 -13.88 -2.90
CA ALA A 291 -10.55 -12.56 -3.13
C ALA A 291 -9.90 -11.56 -2.15
N SER A 292 -9.59 -10.37 -2.64
CA SER A 292 -8.94 -9.32 -1.86
C SER A 292 -9.32 -7.93 -2.36
N VAL A 293 -9.01 -6.90 -1.58
CA VAL A 293 -9.18 -5.49 -1.95
C VAL A 293 -7.82 -4.82 -2.11
N SER A 294 -7.70 -3.85 -3.03
CA SER A 294 -6.42 -3.16 -3.27
C SER A 294 -5.95 -2.26 -2.11
N GLY A 295 -6.86 -1.85 -1.23
CA GLY A 295 -6.51 -1.04 -0.05
C GLY A 295 -6.11 0.40 -0.34
N THR A 296 -6.36 0.90 -1.53
CA THR A 296 -5.95 2.22 -2.03
C THR A 296 -6.84 3.35 -1.50
N TYR A 297 -6.28 4.57 -1.41
CA TYR A 297 -6.99 5.73 -0.87
C TYR A 297 -8.05 6.29 -1.84
N ASP A 298 -7.73 6.30 -3.13
CA ASP A 298 -8.70 6.59 -4.20
C ASP A 298 -9.42 5.29 -4.62
N PRO A 299 -10.45 5.33 -5.47
CA PRO A 299 -11.18 4.15 -5.92
C PRO A 299 -10.25 3.05 -6.44
N GLY A 300 -10.40 1.88 -5.84
CA GLY A 300 -9.52 0.74 -6.03
C GLY A 300 -10.18 -0.44 -6.73
N LEU A 301 -9.64 -1.62 -6.51
CA LEU A 301 -10.10 -2.87 -7.10
C LEU A 301 -10.43 -3.91 -6.03
N PHE A 302 -11.54 -4.59 -6.24
CA PHE A 302 -11.85 -5.88 -5.65
C PHE A 302 -11.37 -6.96 -6.63
N ILE A 303 -10.52 -7.84 -6.18
CA ILE A 303 -9.78 -8.76 -7.05
C ILE A 303 -10.12 -10.20 -6.65
N VAL A 304 -10.59 -11.00 -7.60
CA VAL A 304 -10.67 -12.45 -7.47
C VAL A 304 -9.56 -13.04 -8.33
N ARG A 305 -8.68 -13.82 -7.72
CA ARG A 305 -7.53 -14.43 -8.37
C ARG A 305 -7.56 -15.94 -8.19
N ALA A 306 -7.35 -16.66 -9.28
CA ALA A 306 -7.37 -18.11 -9.31
C ALA A 306 -6.18 -18.67 -10.08
N ARG A 307 -5.45 -19.60 -9.46
CA ARG A 307 -4.43 -20.41 -10.12
C ARG A 307 -5.06 -21.76 -10.44
N LEU A 308 -5.03 -22.14 -11.72
CA LEU A 308 -5.74 -23.31 -12.21
C LEU A 308 -4.89 -24.58 -12.04
N THR A 309 -5.56 -25.70 -11.74
CA THR A 309 -4.93 -27.02 -11.82
C THR A 309 -4.59 -27.33 -13.28
N ASP A 310 -3.53 -28.07 -13.52
CA ASP A 310 -3.06 -28.43 -14.87
C ASP A 310 -4.17 -29.09 -15.69
N GLY A 311 -4.30 -28.67 -16.95
CA GLY A 311 -5.31 -29.15 -17.88
C GLY A 311 -6.73 -28.58 -17.67
N VAL A 312 -6.91 -27.66 -16.71
CA VAL A 312 -8.19 -26.97 -16.52
C VAL A 312 -8.27 -25.76 -17.45
N SER A 313 -9.33 -25.69 -18.26
CA SER A 313 -9.57 -24.55 -19.15
C SER A 313 -10.06 -23.30 -18.38
N PHE A 314 -9.69 -22.11 -18.88
CA PHE A 314 -10.19 -20.84 -18.34
C PHE A 314 -11.72 -20.75 -18.31
N ALA A 315 -12.40 -21.28 -19.34
CA ALA A 315 -13.86 -21.29 -19.40
C ALA A 315 -14.48 -22.07 -18.23
N LYS A 316 -13.96 -23.27 -17.93
CA LYS A 316 -14.45 -24.10 -16.82
C LYS A 316 -14.14 -23.47 -15.45
N ALA A 317 -12.96 -22.87 -15.33
CA ALA A 317 -12.58 -22.16 -14.11
C ALA A 317 -13.49 -20.95 -13.86
N LYS A 318 -13.70 -20.11 -14.88
CA LYS A 318 -14.58 -18.95 -14.77
C LYS A 318 -16.01 -19.35 -14.43
N GLU A 319 -16.56 -20.38 -15.09
CA GLU A 319 -17.91 -20.90 -14.81
C GLU A 319 -18.07 -21.30 -13.32
N ALA A 320 -17.07 -21.95 -12.74
CA ALA A 320 -17.11 -22.36 -11.33
C ALA A 320 -17.08 -21.16 -10.36
N ILE A 321 -16.29 -20.13 -10.68
CA ILE A 321 -16.25 -18.88 -9.88
C ILE A 321 -17.57 -18.12 -10.02
N ASP A 322 -18.07 -17.95 -11.24
CA ASP A 322 -19.32 -17.25 -11.52
C ASP A 322 -20.51 -17.94 -10.83
N ALA A 323 -20.54 -19.28 -10.82
CA ALA A 323 -21.58 -20.06 -10.15
C ALA A 323 -21.59 -19.80 -8.63
N GLU A 324 -20.42 -19.74 -7.98
CA GLU A 324 -20.32 -19.43 -6.54
C GLU A 324 -20.70 -17.98 -6.25
N LEU A 325 -20.26 -17.03 -7.09
CA LEU A 325 -20.65 -15.61 -6.93
C LEU A 325 -22.16 -15.43 -7.11
N ALA A 326 -22.76 -16.10 -8.11
CA ALA A 326 -24.21 -16.07 -8.31
C ALA A 326 -24.97 -16.71 -7.15
N ASP A 327 -24.49 -17.86 -6.61
CA ASP A 327 -25.08 -18.48 -5.40
C ASP A 327 -24.97 -17.56 -4.20
N PHE A 328 -23.82 -16.90 -4.01
CA PHE A 328 -23.65 -15.93 -2.95
C PHE A 328 -24.63 -14.75 -3.07
N LEU A 329 -24.79 -14.19 -4.26
CA LEU A 329 -25.74 -13.08 -4.49
C LEU A 329 -27.20 -13.50 -4.28
N ARG A 330 -27.52 -14.77 -4.53
CA ARG A 330 -28.84 -15.35 -4.33
C ARG A 330 -29.14 -15.67 -2.85
N THR A 331 -28.19 -16.28 -2.15
CA THR A 331 -28.38 -16.81 -0.80
C THR A 331 -28.06 -15.78 0.29
N GLY A 332 -27.20 -14.84 -0.03
CA GLY A 332 -26.68 -13.84 0.91
C GLY A 332 -25.62 -14.36 1.87
N ALA A 333 -24.93 -13.46 2.54
CA ALA A 333 -24.07 -13.78 3.65
C ALA A 333 -24.93 -14.11 4.88
N THR A 334 -24.52 -15.08 5.68
CA THR A 334 -25.17 -15.39 6.96
C THR A 334 -24.66 -14.48 8.08
N ALA A 335 -25.45 -14.29 9.13
CA ALA A 335 -25.02 -13.55 10.31
C ALA A 335 -23.73 -14.14 10.92
N TYR A 336 -23.58 -15.46 10.90
CA TYR A 336 -22.38 -16.15 11.36
C TYR A 336 -21.13 -15.80 10.52
N GLU A 337 -21.25 -15.75 9.19
CA GLU A 337 -20.13 -15.37 8.32
C GLU A 337 -19.67 -13.95 8.60
N ILE A 338 -20.60 -13.00 8.77
CA ILE A 338 -20.30 -11.59 9.07
C ILE A 338 -19.62 -11.48 10.44
N GLU A 339 -20.19 -12.12 11.48
CA GLU A 339 -19.61 -12.10 12.83
C GLU A 339 -18.21 -12.73 12.85
N LYS A 340 -18.03 -13.86 12.18
CA LYS A 340 -16.73 -14.54 12.05
C LYS A 340 -15.69 -13.60 11.41
N CYS A 341 -16.02 -12.92 10.32
CA CYS A 341 -15.11 -12.00 9.64
C CYS A 341 -14.79 -10.77 10.49
N ALA A 342 -15.77 -10.20 11.19
CA ALA A 342 -15.55 -9.11 12.13
C ALA A 342 -14.63 -9.51 13.30
N ASN A 343 -14.81 -10.71 13.87
CA ASN A 343 -13.94 -11.26 14.92
C ASN A 343 -12.51 -11.49 14.42
N LYS A 344 -12.37 -12.00 13.20
CA LYS A 344 -11.07 -12.20 12.56
C LYS A 344 -10.36 -10.88 12.31
N TYR A 345 -11.06 -9.89 11.76
CA TYR A 345 -10.52 -8.54 11.56
C TYR A 345 -10.03 -7.94 12.88
N GLU A 346 -10.85 -7.97 13.95
CA GLU A 346 -10.44 -7.48 15.26
C GLU A 346 -9.19 -8.19 15.78
N SER A 347 -9.15 -9.52 15.68
CA SER A 347 -7.97 -10.30 16.07
C SER A 347 -6.72 -9.88 15.28
N THR A 348 -6.82 -9.74 13.96
CA THR A 348 -5.71 -9.30 13.10
C THR A 348 -5.23 -7.90 13.51
N GLN A 349 -6.16 -6.96 13.75
CA GLN A 349 -5.80 -5.62 14.21
C GLN A 349 -5.10 -5.64 15.58
N LEU A 350 -5.53 -6.48 16.52
CA LEU A 350 -4.86 -6.62 17.81
C LEU A 350 -3.42 -7.12 17.64
N PHE A 351 -3.19 -8.12 16.80
CA PHE A 351 -1.84 -8.62 16.51
C PHE A 351 -0.96 -7.61 15.76
N ASP A 352 -1.52 -6.88 14.80
CA ASP A 352 -0.80 -5.82 14.09
C ASP A 352 -0.39 -4.66 15.01
N MET A 353 -1.14 -4.45 16.10
CA MET A 353 -0.87 -3.39 17.08
C MET A 353 -0.02 -3.85 18.28
N LEU A 354 0.65 -5.01 18.21
CA LEU A 354 1.50 -5.46 19.32
C LEU A 354 2.77 -4.62 19.46
N THR A 355 3.37 -4.18 18.36
CA THR A 355 4.62 -3.43 18.40
C THR A 355 4.38 -1.91 18.33
N TYR A 356 5.24 -1.14 19.02
CA TYR A 356 5.24 0.32 18.96
C TYR A 356 5.49 0.85 17.56
N GLU A 357 6.36 0.18 16.78
CA GLU A 357 6.66 0.49 15.38
C GLU A 357 5.40 0.41 14.50
N LYS A 358 4.70 -0.73 14.50
CA LYS A 358 3.46 -0.89 13.73
C LYS A 358 2.37 0.10 14.13
N LYS A 359 2.26 0.43 15.42
CA LYS A 359 1.36 1.49 15.88
C LYS A 359 1.72 2.84 15.27
N GLY A 360 3.02 3.18 15.23
CA GLY A 360 3.51 4.41 14.62
C GLY A 360 3.14 4.51 13.14
N VAL A 361 3.42 3.46 12.37
CA VAL A 361 3.03 3.37 10.93
C VAL A 361 1.52 3.56 10.75
N LYS A 362 0.71 2.83 11.51
CA LYS A 362 -0.76 2.90 11.43
C LYS A 362 -1.29 4.29 11.80
N LEU A 363 -0.77 4.90 12.85
CA LEU A 363 -1.15 6.27 13.22
C LEU A 363 -0.89 7.25 12.09
N CYS A 364 0.28 7.18 11.43
CA CYS A 364 0.58 8.01 10.26
C CYS A 364 -0.39 7.75 9.10
N GLN A 365 -0.72 6.50 8.83
CA GLN A 365 -1.68 6.13 7.77
C GLN A 365 -3.08 6.68 8.03
N TYR A 366 -3.58 6.60 9.28
CA TYR A 366 -4.89 7.16 9.64
C TYR A 366 -4.88 8.69 9.65
N GLU A 367 -3.77 9.33 10.07
CA GLU A 367 -3.59 10.78 9.94
C GLU A 367 -3.65 11.23 8.48
N LEU A 368 -3.04 10.47 7.57
CA LEU A 368 -3.11 10.75 6.14
C LEU A 368 -4.52 10.53 5.55
N LEU A 369 -5.31 9.61 6.12
CA LEU A 369 -6.72 9.41 5.76
C LEU A 369 -7.61 10.56 6.25
N GLY A 370 -7.17 11.32 7.26
CA GLY A 370 -7.88 12.48 7.78
C GLY A 370 -7.79 12.67 9.29
N ASP A 371 -7.78 11.60 10.09
CA ASP A 371 -7.70 11.68 11.56
C ASP A 371 -7.07 10.39 12.12
N ALA A 372 -5.92 10.53 12.78
CA ALA A 372 -5.25 9.42 13.44
C ALA A 372 -6.15 8.72 14.49
N ALA A 373 -7.11 9.43 15.10
CA ALA A 373 -8.02 8.86 16.10
C ALA A 373 -8.99 7.82 15.50
N ASP A 374 -9.19 7.80 14.19
CA ASP A 374 -10.05 6.82 13.51
C ASP A 374 -9.51 5.40 13.61
N ILE A 375 -8.23 5.20 13.91
CA ILE A 375 -7.65 3.90 14.22
C ILE A 375 -8.42 3.16 15.34
N ASN A 376 -8.95 3.92 16.30
CA ASN A 376 -9.71 3.38 17.42
C ASN A 376 -11.18 3.05 17.07
N LYS A 377 -11.68 3.54 15.94
CA LYS A 377 -13.07 3.35 15.47
C LYS A 377 -13.18 2.20 14.46
N GLU A 378 -12.06 1.75 13.88
CA GLU A 378 -12.06 0.86 12.72
C GLU A 378 -12.73 -0.49 13.00
N VAL A 379 -12.43 -1.15 14.12
CA VAL A 379 -13.11 -2.40 14.51
C VAL A 379 -14.62 -2.20 14.63
N GLY A 380 -15.05 -1.06 15.17
CA GLY A 380 -16.47 -0.71 15.26
C GLY A 380 -17.16 -0.61 13.90
N LYS A 381 -16.47 -0.10 12.87
CA LYS A 381 -17.01 -0.03 11.51
C LYS A 381 -17.34 -1.42 10.96
N TYR A 382 -16.42 -2.40 11.16
CA TYR A 382 -16.66 -3.79 10.73
C TYR A 382 -17.79 -4.45 11.52
N ARG A 383 -17.86 -4.23 12.83
CA ARG A 383 -18.94 -4.80 13.67
C ARG A 383 -20.33 -4.24 13.39
N CYS A 384 -20.41 -3.04 12.79
CA CYS A 384 -21.67 -2.42 12.40
C CYS A 384 -22.15 -2.83 10.99
N ILE A 385 -21.42 -3.69 10.26
CA ILE A 385 -21.84 -4.15 8.94
C ILE A 385 -23.02 -5.11 9.09
N THR A 386 -24.15 -4.75 8.48
CA THR A 386 -25.35 -5.59 8.43
C THR A 386 -25.36 -6.45 7.16
N GLN A 387 -26.12 -7.56 7.21
CA GLN A 387 -26.33 -8.42 6.04
C GLN A 387 -26.89 -7.63 4.85
N ASP A 388 -27.89 -6.78 5.07
CA ASP A 388 -28.50 -5.99 4.00
C ASP A 388 -27.48 -5.03 3.35
N ARG A 389 -26.66 -4.35 4.16
CA ARG A 389 -25.63 -3.46 3.63
C ARG A 389 -24.59 -4.22 2.82
N LEU A 390 -24.10 -5.36 3.35
CA LEU A 390 -23.14 -6.21 2.65
C LEU A 390 -23.70 -6.69 1.30
N MET A 391 -24.97 -7.14 1.28
CA MET A 391 -25.60 -7.63 0.06
C MET A 391 -25.89 -6.54 -0.96
N ASN A 392 -26.24 -5.33 -0.51
CA ASN A 392 -26.43 -4.19 -1.41
C ASN A 392 -25.12 -3.78 -2.09
N VAL A 393 -24.02 -3.70 -1.34
CA VAL A 393 -22.69 -3.42 -1.89
C VAL A 393 -22.25 -4.55 -2.83
N ALA A 394 -22.41 -5.82 -2.44
CA ALA A 394 -22.02 -6.96 -3.24
C ALA A 394 -22.73 -7.00 -4.60
N LYS A 395 -24.04 -6.71 -4.67
CA LYS A 395 -24.81 -6.67 -5.92
C LYS A 395 -24.32 -5.60 -6.90
N ASN A 396 -23.92 -4.44 -6.37
CA ASN A 396 -23.42 -3.35 -7.21
C ASN A 396 -21.96 -3.64 -7.65
N LEU A 397 -21.14 -4.14 -6.75
CA LEU A 397 -19.72 -4.41 -6.99
C LEU A 397 -19.50 -5.55 -7.98
N LEU A 398 -20.16 -6.70 -7.74
CA LEU A 398 -20.00 -7.95 -8.52
C LEU A 398 -20.85 -7.95 -9.80
N ASN A 399 -21.15 -6.78 -10.35
CA ASN A 399 -21.80 -6.63 -11.64
C ASN A 399 -20.84 -7.07 -12.77
N PRO A 400 -21.25 -7.93 -13.70
CA PRO A 400 -20.44 -8.35 -14.85
C PRO A 400 -19.89 -7.18 -15.68
N ASP A 401 -20.66 -6.10 -15.86
CA ASP A 401 -20.23 -4.91 -16.61
C ASP A 401 -19.11 -4.13 -15.91
N ASN A 402 -18.98 -4.28 -14.58
CA ASN A 402 -17.88 -3.73 -13.77
C ASN A 402 -16.64 -4.62 -13.74
N CYS A 403 -16.60 -5.73 -14.50
CA CYS A 403 -15.55 -6.74 -14.40
C CYS A 403 -14.52 -6.61 -15.52
N SER A 404 -13.24 -6.56 -15.14
CA SER A 404 -12.10 -6.74 -16.04
C SER A 404 -11.47 -8.11 -15.80
N ILE A 405 -11.30 -8.91 -16.85
CA ILE A 405 -10.84 -10.30 -16.78
C ILE A 405 -9.51 -10.46 -17.49
N LEU A 406 -8.51 -10.92 -16.77
CA LEU A 406 -7.23 -11.31 -17.35
C LEU A 406 -7.07 -12.83 -17.34
N TYR A 407 -6.92 -13.40 -18.53
CA TYR A 407 -6.43 -14.76 -18.73
C TYR A 407 -4.93 -14.69 -18.94
N TYR A 408 -4.16 -15.37 -18.10
CA TYR A 408 -2.71 -15.27 -18.12
C TYR A 408 -2.08 -16.67 -17.99
N GLY A 409 -1.26 -17.06 -18.95
CA GLY A 409 -0.58 -18.35 -18.89
C GLY A 409 -0.35 -18.98 -20.26
N PRO A 410 0.11 -20.24 -20.30
CA PRO A 410 0.45 -20.92 -21.55
C PRO A 410 -0.75 -21.12 -22.49
N ASP A 411 -1.96 -21.24 -21.95
CA ASP A 411 -3.21 -21.49 -22.70
C ASP A 411 -4.09 -20.25 -22.88
N ALA A 412 -3.57 -19.05 -22.56
CA ALA A 412 -4.29 -17.79 -22.64
C ALA A 412 -4.47 -17.28 -24.09
#